data_e395140e272a61d1b042bddfffd047ba
#
_entry.id   e395140e272a61d1b042bddfffd047ba
#
_cell.length_a   1.000
_cell.length_b   1.000
_cell.length_c   1.000
_cell.angle_alpha   90.00
_cell.angle_beta   90.00
_cell.angle_gamma   90.00
#
_symmetry.space_group_name_H-M   'P 1'
#
loop_
_entity.id
_entity.type
_entity.pdbx_description
1 polymer ?
#
loop_
_entity_poly.entity_id
_entity_poly.type
_entity_poly.pdbx_seq_one_letter_code
_entity_poly.pdbx_strand_id
1 'polypeptide(L)'
;MKKSSFKFCWEDTLLEMLPSRALFLPETKELLICDIHLGKAEYFQQNGIPLTNNSDKNNFARIKKIVKRYSPEKLIILGDLFHSKYSIDKTLQKKVEDLPELLKTTVELILGNHDVGCNFKNIKIFDIRKTKNITFSHEPVNLENNKTLNICGHYHPKNHLKNNGDKLSFRCFATVSYTHLTLPTKA
;
A
#
# COMPACT_ATOMS: atom_id res chain seq x y z
N MET A 1 20.28 -12.33 8.37
CA MET A 1 20.35 -10.89 8.71
C MET A 1 18.95 -10.39 9.06
N LYS A 2 18.76 -9.77 10.23
CA LYS A 2 17.50 -9.03 10.53
C LYS A 2 17.44 -7.85 9.57
N LYS A 3 16.43 -7.81 8.70
CA LYS A 3 16.17 -6.62 7.88
C LYS A 3 15.77 -5.49 8.84
N SER A 4 16.62 -4.49 9.00
CA SER A 4 16.34 -3.33 9.85
C SER A 4 15.26 -2.46 9.24
N SER A 5 14.33 -1.97 10.03
CA SER A 5 13.41 -0.91 9.66
C SER A 5 14.09 0.45 9.85
N PHE A 6 13.57 1.48 9.19
CA PHE A 6 13.99 2.85 9.39
C PHE A 6 12.88 3.62 10.11
N LYS A 7 13.23 4.29 11.20
CA LYS A 7 12.29 5.05 12.03
C LYS A 7 12.55 6.53 11.89
N PHE A 8 11.49 7.32 11.80
CA PHE A 8 11.56 8.78 11.88
C PHE A 8 10.28 9.30 12.54
N CYS A 9 10.35 10.52 13.06
CA CYS A 9 9.22 11.22 13.67
C CYS A 9 8.76 12.34 12.75
N TRP A 10 7.46 12.49 12.62
CA TRP A 10 6.83 13.68 12.07
C TRP A 10 5.96 14.31 13.14
N GLU A 11 6.32 15.54 13.56
CA GLU A 11 5.78 16.11 14.79
C GLU A 11 5.87 15.08 15.94
N ASP A 12 4.78 14.77 16.59
CA ASP A 12 4.71 13.81 17.70
C ASP A 12 4.46 12.36 17.23
N THR A 13 4.43 12.09 15.93
CA THR A 13 4.06 10.78 15.40
C THR A 13 5.28 10.00 14.94
N LEU A 14 5.53 8.83 15.54
CA LEU A 14 6.57 7.90 15.12
C LEU A 14 6.10 7.09 13.91
N LEU A 15 6.94 7.02 12.87
CA LEU A 15 6.72 6.24 11.66
C LEU A 15 7.87 5.26 11.47
N GLU A 16 7.54 4.00 11.17
CA GLU A 16 8.50 2.93 10.93
C GLU A 16 8.38 2.40 9.50
N MET A 17 9.35 2.74 8.64
CA MET A 17 9.45 2.23 7.27
C MET A 17 9.98 0.80 7.27
N LEU A 18 9.20 -0.14 6.72
CA LEU A 18 9.50 -1.56 6.76
C LEU A 18 10.12 -2.04 5.45
N PRO A 19 11.13 -2.91 5.50
CA PRO A 19 11.70 -3.53 4.29
C PRO A 19 10.69 -4.36 3.49
N SER A 20 9.57 -4.69 4.11
CA SER A 20 8.44 -5.37 3.49
C SER A 20 7.54 -4.44 2.66
N ARG A 21 7.97 -3.21 2.44
CA ARG A 21 7.20 -2.20 1.69
C ARG A 21 5.87 -1.85 2.36
N ALA A 22 5.93 -1.61 3.63
CA ALA A 22 4.83 -1.13 4.44
C ALA A 22 5.34 -0.07 5.40
N LEU A 23 4.48 0.82 5.85
CA LEU A 23 4.74 1.80 6.89
C LEU A 23 3.94 1.40 8.11
N PHE A 24 4.55 1.44 9.28
CA PHE A 24 3.88 1.13 10.53
C PHE A 24 3.88 2.35 11.45
N LEU A 25 2.75 2.65 12.04
CA LEU A 25 2.55 3.68 13.05
C LEU A 25 2.34 2.97 14.39
N PRO A 26 3.37 2.90 15.26
CA PRO A 26 3.30 2.10 16.48
C PRO A 26 2.26 2.59 17.49
N GLU A 27 2.07 3.92 17.60
CA GLU A 27 1.18 4.53 18.59
C GLU A 27 -0.29 4.22 18.32
N THR A 28 -0.70 4.24 17.04
CA THR A 28 -2.07 3.92 16.61
C THR A 28 -2.22 2.48 16.15
N LYS A 29 -1.14 1.70 16.14
CA LYS A 29 -1.06 0.33 15.61
C LYS A 29 -1.65 0.21 14.19
N GLU A 30 -1.38 1.20 13.36
CA GLU A 30 -1.82 1.24 11.97
C GLU A 30 -0.70 0.76 11.04
N LEU A 31 -1.01 -0.16 10.15
CA LEU A 31 -0.10 -0.69 9.13
C LEU A 31 -0.59 -0.22 7.75
N LEU A 32 0.27 0.46 7.01
CA LEU A 32 -0.05 1.02 5.71
C LEU A 32 0.67 0.26 4.60
N ILE A 33 -0.05 -0.05 3.53
CA ILE A 33 0.46 -0.59 2.27
C ILE A 33 -0.23 0.14 1.11
N CYS A 34 0.33 0.07 -0.09
CA CYS A 34 -0.26 0.68 -1.28
C CYS A 34 -0.02 -0.13 -2.55
N ASP A 35 -0.73 0.20 -3.61
CA ASP A 35 -0.52 -0.23 -4.99
C ASP A 35 -0.28 -1.73 -5.09
N ILE A 36 -1.23 -2.52 -4.58
CA ILE A 36 -1.14 -3.99 -4.55
C ILE A 36 -1.38 -4.57 -5.94
N HIS A 37 -2.27 -3.93 -6.71
CA HIS A 37 -2.66 -4.30 -8.08
C HIS A 37 -3.02 -5.79 -8.21
N LEU A 38 -3.99 -6.24 -7.42
CA LEU A 38 -4.55 -7.59 -7.54
C LEU A 38 -5.22 -7.78 -8.90
N GLY A 39 -5.21 -9.01 -9.41
CA GLY A 39 -5.77 -9.35 -10.72
C GLY A 39 -4.92 -8.89 -11.92
N LYS A 40 -3.67 -8.45 -11.67
CA LYS A 40 -2.79 -7.97 -12.76
C LYS A 40 -2.45 -9.06 -13.76
N ALA A 41 -2.17 -10.27 -13.29
CA ALA A 41 -1.82 -11.38 -14.17
C ALA A 41 -3.00 -11.80 -15.04
N GLU A 42 -4.18 -11.90 -14.46
CA GLU A 42 -5.43 -12.20 -15.13
C GLU A 42 -5.76 -11.19 -16.22
N TYR A 43 -5.60 -9.89 -15.90
CA TYR A 43 -5.82 -8.82 -16.86
C TYR A 43 -4.91 -8.95 -18.10
N PHE A 44 -3.61 -9.19 -17.89
CA PHE A 44 -2.67 -9.35 -19.01
C PHE A 44 -2.91 -10.63 -19.80
N GLN A 45 -3.27 -11.74 -19.16
CA GLN A 45 -3.63 -12.99 -19.83
C GLN A 45 -4.87 -12.82 -20.71
N GLN A 46 -5.90 -12.11 -20.23
CA GLN A 46 -7.10 -11.78 -21.02
C GLN A 46 -6.77 -10.93 -22.26
N ASN A 47 -5.69 -10.17 -22.21
CA ASN A 47 -5.18 -9.37 -23.32
C ASN A 47 -4.07 -10.08 -24.12
N GLY A 48 -3.95 -11.40 -24.03
CA GLY A 48 -3.03 -12.22 -24.83
C GLY A 48 -1.57 -12.18 -24.38
N ILE A 49 -1.25 -11.61 -23.22
CA ILE A 49 0.12 -11.54 -22.68
C ILE A 49 0.28 -12.62 -21.60
N PRO A 50 1.11 -13.67 -21.84
CA PRO A 50 1.29 -14.74 -20.86
C PRO A 50 2.09 -14.25 -19.64
N LEU A 51 1.43 -14.10 -18.50
CA LEU A 51 2.06 -13.83 -17.21
C LEU A 51 1.78 -14.98 -16.23
N THR A 52 2.77 -15.30 -15.38
CA THR A 52 2.59 -16.30 -14.33
C THR A 52 1.68 -15.80 -13.22
N ASN A 53 0.67 -16.60 -12.87
CA ASN A 53 -0.40 -16.25 -11.94
C ASN A 53 -0.02 -16.30 -10.45
N ASN A 54 1.28 -16.14 -10.10
CA ASN A 54 1.74 -16.22 -8.71
C ASN A 54 1.75 -14.85 -7.98
N SER A 55 1.45 -13.78 -8.70
CA SER A 55 1.52 -12.42 -8.19
C SER A 55 0.62 -12.22 -6.96
N ASP A 56 -0.64 -12.58 -7.08
CA ASP A 56 -1.64 -12.34 -6.04
C ASP A 56 -1.41 -13.23 -4.82
N LYS A 57 -1.06 -14.52 -5.02
CA LYS A 57 -0.66 -15.41 -3.92
C LYS A 57 0.49 -14.82 -3.11
N ASN A 58 1.51 -14.28 -3.77
CA ASN A 58 2.66 -13.66 -3.12
C ASN A 58 2.25 -12.38 -2.35
N ASN A 59 1.28 -11.61 -2.86
CA ASN A 59 0.74 -10.44 -2.21
C ASN A 59 0.03 -10.79 -0.92
N PHE A 60 -0.94 -11.70 -0.98
CA PHE A 60 -1.68 -12.15 0.19
C PHE A 60 -0.74 -12.78 1.24
N ALA A 61 0.22 -13.60 0.82
CA ALA A 61 1.22 -14.18 1.71
C ALA A 61 2.09 -13.10 2.39
N ARG A 62 2.52 -12.07 1.66
CA ARG A 62 3.27 -10.93 2.20
C ARG A 62 2.43 -10.16 3.22
N ILE A 63 1.19 -9.80 2.89
CA ILE A 63 0.29 -9.07 3.78
C ILE A 63 0.06 -9.88 5.07
N LYS A 64 -0.29 -11.15 4.95
CA LYS A 64 -0.47 -12.04 6.11
C LYS A 64 0.75 -12.11 7.00
N LYS A 65 1.96 -12.22 6.41
CA LYS A 65 3.23 -12.27 7.14
C LYS A 65 3.50 -10.98 7.91
N ILE A 66 3.25 -9.81 7.29
CA ILE A 66 3.47 -8.51 7.92
C ILE A 66 2.47 -8.30 9.05
N VAL A 67 1.18 -8.52 8.80
CA VAL A 67 0.13 -8.39 9.81
C VAL A 67 0.40 -9.31 11.00
N LYS A 68 0.77 -10.58 10.76
CA LYS A 68 1.16 -11.49 11.85
C LYS A 68 2.35 -10.98 12.66
N ARG A 69 3.31 -10.30 12.03
CA ARG A 69 4.53 -9.82 12.70
C ARG A 69 4.30 -8.56 13.54
N TYR A 70 3.48 -7.64 13.05
CA TYR A 70 3.27 -6.32 13.69
C TYR A 70 1.98 -6.25 14.49
N SER A 71 1.06 -7.23 14.31
CA SER A 71 -0.24 -7.31 14.99
C SER A 71 -0.98 -5.96 15.01
N PRO A 72 -1.16 -5.32 13.83
CA PRO A 72 -1.81 -4.03 13.79
C PRO A 72 -3.29 -4.15 14.15
N GLU A 73 -3.84 -3.10 14.75
CA GLU A 73 -5.28 -2.97 14.95
C GLU A 73 -5.99 -2.63 13.64
N LYS A 74 -5.23 -1.99 12.72
CA LYS A 74 -5.78 -1.54 11.46
C LYS A 74 -4.78 -1.68 10.31
N LEU A 75 -5.24 -2.29 9.21
CA LEU A 75 -4.53 -2.32 7.93
C LEU A 75 -5.17 -1.29 7.01
N ILE A 76 -4.40 -0.29 6.58
CA ILE A 76 -4.84 0.75 5.66
C ILE A 76 -4.18 0.51 4.31
N ILE A 77 -4.99 0.40 3.27
CA ILE A 77 -4.54 0.26 1.88
C ILE A 77 -4.68 1.63 1.21
N LEU A 78 -3.56 2.22 0.82
CA LEU A 78 -3.50 3.55 0.19
C LEU A 78 -3.70 3.46 -1.33
N GLY A 79 -4.85 2.95 -1.74
CA GLY A 79 -5.29 2.86 -3.12
C GLY A 79 -4.62 1.81 -3.98
N ASP A 80 -5.17 1.66 -5.18
CA ASP A 80 -4.76 0.72 -6.20
C ASP A 80 -4.64 -0.71 -5.67
N LEU A 81 -5.70 -1.12 -4.94
CA LEU A 81 -5.86 -2.49 -4.48
C LEU A 81 -5.97 -3.44 -5.66
N PHE A 82 -6.71 -3.06 -6.70
CA PHE A 82 -6.86 -3.80 -7.94
C PHE A 82 -6.04 -3.21 -9.08
N HIS A 83 -5.74 -4.02 -10.09
CA HIS A 83 -5.06 -3.54 -11.28
C HIS A 83 -6.03 -2.84 -12.25
N SER A 84 -7.27 -3.33 -12.33
CA SER A 84 -8.33 -2.78 -13.16
C SER A 84 -9.67 -3.29 -12.64
N LYS A 85 -10.73 -2.49 -12.79
CA LYS A 85 -12.12 -2.94 -12.51
C LYS A 85 -12.52 -4.17 -13.33
N TYR A 86 -11.93 -4.37 -14.50
CA TYR A 86 -12.21 -5.50 -15.37
C TYR A 86 -11.51 -6.80 -14.93
N SER A 87 -10.53 -6.73 -14.03
CA SER A 87 -9.83 -7.90 -13.48
C SER A 87 -10.44 -8.42 -12.17
N ILE A 88 -11.55 -7.82 -11.73
CA ILE A 88 -12.21 -8.20 -10.47
C ILE A 88 -13.26 -9.25 -10.78
N ASP A 89 -12.93 -10.52 -10.58
CA ASP A 89 -13.90 -11.60 -10.58
C ASP A 89 -14.50 -11.79 -9.17
N LYS A 90 -15.60 -12.56 -9.10
CA LYS A 90 -16.28 -12.87 -7.82
C LYS A 90 -15.36 -13.55 -6.79
N THR A 91 -14.39 -14.33 -7.27
CA THR A 91 -13.44 -15.06 -6.41
C THR A 91 -12.45 -14.09 -5.77
N LEU A 92 -11.90 -13.17 -6.55
CA LEU A 92 -10.98 -12.15 -6.06
C LEU A 92 -11.68 -11.16 -5.12
N GLN A 93 -12.89 -10.73 -5.50
CA GLN A 93 -13.73 -9.87 -4.65
C GLN A 93 -13.96 -10.52 -3.28
N LYS A 94 -14.38 -11.79 -3.26
CA LYS A 94 -14.59 -12.51 -2.02
C LYS A 94 -13.32 -12.64 -1.18
N LYS A 95 -12.18 -12.95 -1.78
CA LYS A 95 -10.89 -13.01 -1.08
C LYS A 95 -10.53 -11.68 -0.40
N VAL A 96 -10.88 -10.55 -1.02
CA VAL A 96 -10.66 -9.22 -0.45
C VAL A 96 -11.65 -8.95 0.68
N GLU A 97 -12.93 -9.28 0.50
CA GLU A 97 -13.96 -9.14 1.55
C GLU A 97 -13.66 -9.97 2.79
N ASP A 98 -13.02 -11.14 2.63
CA ASP A 98 -12.63 -12.03 3.72
C ASP A 98 -11.33 -11.58 4.44
N LEU A 99 -10.61 -10.56 3.94
CA LEU A 99 -9.35 -10.10 4.54
C LEU A 99 -9.46 -9.71 6.02
N PRO A 100 -10.48 -8.95 6.48
CA PRO A 100 -10.58 -8.57 7.88
C PRO A 100 -10.66 -9.78 8.82
N GLU A 101 -11.45 -10.78 8.46
CA GLU A 101 -11.59 -12.02 9.21
C GLU A 101 -10.30 -12.87 9.17
N LEU A 102 -9.73 -13.06 7.98
CA LEU A 102 -8.50 -13.83 7.77
C LEU A 102 -7.30 -13.25 8.51
N LEU A 103 -7.21 -11.92 8.57
CA LEU A 103 -6.10 -11.20 9.20
C LEU A 103 -6.36 -10.88 10.66
N LYS A 104 -7.61 -11.00 11.13
CA LYS A 104 -8.07 -10.59 12.48
C LYS A 104 -7.70 -9.13 12.76
N THR A 105 -7.91 -8.25 11.78
CA THR A 105 -7.63 -6.82 11.88
C THR A 105 -8.64 -6.03 11.06
N THR A 106 -8.94 -4.80 11.45
CA THR A 106 -9.77 -3.91 10.64
C THR A 106 -9.05 -3.55 9.36
N VAL A 107 -9.74 -3.61 8.22
CA VAL A 107 -9.19 -3.20 6.92
C VAL A 107 -9.90 -1.93 6.46
N GLU A 108 -9.11 -0.94 6.07
CA GLU A 108 -9.59 0.32 5.48
C GLU A 108 -8.94 0.49 4.09
N LEU A 109 -9.71 0.96 3.12
CA LEU A 109 -9.24 1.27 1.77
C LEU A 109 -9.39 2.77 1.51
N ILE A 110 -8.29 3.42 1.16
CA ILE A 110 -8.34 4.73 0.51
C ILE A 110 -8.45 4.44 -0.99
N LEU A 111 -9.44 5.02 -1.67
CA LEU A 111 -9.66 4.75 -3.09
C LEU A 111 -8.50 5.24 -3.94
N GLY A 112 -7.99 4.34 -4.79
CA GLY A 112 -7.10 4.68 -5.89
C GLY A 112 -7.87 4.83 -7.21
N ASN A 113 -7.20 5.32 -8.24
CA ASN A 113 -7.80 5.52 -9.55
C ASN A 113 -8.23 4.19 -10.21
N HIS A 114 -7.64 3.07 -9.82
CA HIS A 114 -8.03 1.72 -10.28
C HIS A 114 -9.17 1.10 -9.46
N ASP A 115 -9.52 1.67 -8.31
CA ASP A 115 -10.53 1.13 -7.39
C ASP A 115 -11.91 1.77 -7.54
N VAL A 116 -12.08 2.67 -8.51
CA VAL A 116 -13.34 3.42 -8.72
C VAL A 116 -14.52 2.46 -8.93
N GLY A 117 -15.55 2.62 -8.10
CA GLY A 117 -16.75 1.80 -8.13
C GLY A 117 -16.67 0.51 -7.31
N CYS A 118 -15.53 0.24 -6.65
CA CYS A 118 -15.43 -0.87 -5.71
C CYS A 118 -16.26 -0.62 -4.46
N ASN A 119 -16.95 -1.65 -3.99
CA ASN A 119 -17.66 -1.64 -2.72
C ASN A 119 -17.50 -3.01 -2.04
N PHE A 120 -17.23 -3.01 -0.74
CA PHE A 120 -17.01 -4.22 0.05
C PHE A 120 -17.78 -4.17 1.35
N LYS A 121 -18.40 -5.28 1.72
CA LYS A 121 -19.23 -5.35 2.93
C LYS A 121 -18.48 -5.11 4.23
N ASN A 122 -17.23 -5.58 4.30
CA ASN A 122 -16.45 -5.64 5.55
C ASN A 122 -15.24 -4.69 5.56
N ILE A 123 -15.10 -3.81 4.56
CA ILE A 123 -13.97 -2.88 4.42
C ILE A 123 -14.54 -1.46 4.38
N LYS A 124 -14.02 -0.60 5.26
CA LYS A 124 -14.36 0.82 5.21
C LYS A 124 -13.61 1.50 4.08
N ILE A 125 -14.31 2.30 3.29
CA ILE A 125 -13.77 2.98 2.12
C ILE A 125 -13.78 4.49 2.35
N PHE A 126 -12.70 5.15 1.96
CA PHE A 126 -12.51 6.59 2.07
C PHE A 126 -11.87 7.12 0.78
N ASP A 127 -12.20 8.33 0.38
CA ASP A 127 -11.43 9.07 -0.62
C ASP A 127 -10.13 9.60 -0.02
N ILE A 128 -10.23 10.22 1.14
CA ILE A 128 -9.13 10.76 1.95
C ILE A 128 -9.47 10.51 3.42
N ARG A 129 -8.45 10.11 4.20
CA ARG A 129 -8.59 9.99 5.65
C ARG A 129 -7.61 10.95 6.32
N LYS A 130 -8.12 11.80 7.20
CA LYS A 130 -7.33 12.79 7.95
C LYS A 130 -7.25 12.43 9.42
N THR A 131 -6.09 12.65 10.00
CA THR A 131 -5.83 12.68 11.45
C THR A 131 -5.29 14.04 11.83
N LYS A 132 -4.90 14.26 13.09
CA LYS A 132 -4.35 15.54 13.55
C LYS A 132 -3.16 16.02 12.69
N ASN A 133 -2.19 15.15 12.43
CA ASN A 133 -0.92 15.51 11.80
C ASN A 133 -0.64 14.74 10.50
N ILE A 134 -1.55 13.83 10.08
CA ILE A 134 -1.34 12.99 8.90
C ILE A 134 -2.61 12.96 8.06
N THR A 135 -2.43 13.11 6.76
CA THR A 135 -3.45 12.87 5.74
C THR A 135 -3.06 11.65 4.93
N PHE A 136 -3.96 10.69 4.84
CA PHE A 136 -3.83 9.50 4.01
C PHE A 136 -4.63 9.68 2.72
N SER A 137 -4.00 9.50 1.59
CA SER A 137 -4.61 9.60 0.27
C SER A 137 -3.95 8.61 -0.68
N HIS A 138 -4.55 8.35 -1.85
CA HIS A 138 -3.85 7.58 -2.88
C HIS A 138 -2.84 8.46 -3.61
N GLU A 139 -3.28 9.61 -4.10
CA GLU A 139 -2.43 10.61 -4.74
C GLU A 139 -2.04 11.71 -3.75
N PRO A 140 -0.92 12.40 -3.96
CA PRO A 140 -0.57 13.58 -3.17
C PRO A 140 -1.66 14.64 -3.21
N VAL A 141 -1.95 15.23 -2.07
CA VAL A 141 -2.96 16.28 -1.93
C VAL A 141 -2.34 17.56 -1.40
N ASN A 142 -2.90 18.69 -1.79
CA ASN A 142 -2.49 19.96 -1.23
C ASN A 142 -2.85 20.02 0.26
N LEU A 143 -1.86 20.37 1.08
CA LEU A 143 -1.99 20.49 2.52
C LEU A 143 -2.19 21.97 2.89
N GLU A 144 -3.06 22.20 3.87
CA GLU A 144 -3.37 23.55 4.34
C GLU A 144 -2.24 24.15 5.19
N ASN A 145 -1.34 23.31 5.73
CA ASN A 145 -0.23 23.75 6.58
C ASN A 145 0.96 22.79 6.51
N ASN A 146 2.13 23.27 6.92
CA ASN A 146 3.39 22.52 6.91
C ASN A 146 3.56 21.53 8.08
N LYS A 147 2.59 21.45 9.01
CA LYS A 147 2.61 20.52 10.15
C LYS A 147 1.92 19.20 9.84
N THR A 148 1.22 19.11 8.72
CA THR A 148 0.56 17.88 8.28
C THR A 148 1.45 17.14 7.28
N LEU A 149 1.63 15.85 7.47
CA LEU A 149 2.28 14.95 6.52
C LEU A 149 1.22 14.27 5.66
N ASN A 150 1.36 14.36 4.34
CA ASN A 150 0.59 13.49 3.44
C ASN A 150 1.33 12.18 3.21
N ILE A 151 0.68 11.06 3.47
CA ILE A 151 1.19 9.72 3.17
C ILE A 151 0.35 9.15 2.05
N CYS A 152 0.98 8.79 0.94
CA CYS A 152 0.30 8.35 -0.27
C CYS A 152 0.99 7.18 -0.98
N GLY A 153 0.35 6.65 -2.01
CA GLY A 153 0.85 5.66 -2.96
C GLY A 153 1.14 6.27 -4.33
N HIS A 154 0.62 5.67 -5.40
CA HIS A 154 0.51 6.12 -6.78
C HIS A 154 1.83 6.28 -7.57
N TYR A 155 2.81 7.02 -7.06
CA TYR A 155 4.03 7.37 -7.82
C TYR A 155 5.03 6.23 -8.05
N HIS A 156 4.88 5.10 -7.39
CA HIS A 156 5.75 3.93 -7.54
C HIS A 156 7.25 4.26 -7.46
N PRO A 157 7.75 4.94 -6.43
CA PRO A 157 9.11 5.45 -6.39
C PRO A 157 10.14 4.32 -6.48
N LYS A 158 11.18 4.57 -7.30
CA LYS A 158 12.30 3.63 -7.48
C LYS A 158 13.62 4.37 -7.39
N ASN A 159 14.57 3.79 -6.69
CA ASN A 159 15.95 4.21 -6.71
C ASN A 159 16.76 3.28 -7.63
N HIS A 160 17.74 3.84 -8.32
CA HIS A 160 18.61 3.13 -9.24
C HIS A 160 20.05 3.19 -8.77
N LEU A 161 20.67 2.03 -8.58
CA LEU A 161 22.10 1.90 -8.42
C LEU A 161 22.72 1.53 -9.76
N LYS A 162 23.74 2.26 -10.17
CA LYS A 162 24.50 2.01 -11.40
C LYS A 162 25.94 1.72 -11.02
N ASN A 163 26.50 0.65 -11.57
CA ASN A 163 27.91 0.33 -11.47
C ASN A 163 28.39 -0.36 -12.76
N ASN A 164 29.45 0.18 -13.39
CA ASN A 164 30.16 -0.39 -14.56
C ASN A 164 29.25 -1.06 -15.62
N GLY A 165 28.12 -0.40 -15.99
CA GLY A 165 27.19 -0.91 -17.00
C GLY A 165 25.96 -1.63 -16.42
N ASP A 166 26.01 -2.08 -15.18
CA ASP A 166 24.86 -2.70 -14.50
C ASP A 166 23.93 -1.64 -13.89
N LYS A 167 22.64 -1.85 -14.04
CA LYS A 167 21.59 -1.02 -13.44
C LYS A 167 20.66 -1.86 -12.60
N LEU A 168 20.71 -1.68 -11.27
CA LEU A 168 19.76 -2.27 -10.34
C LEU A 168 18.70 -1.25 -9.95
N SER A 169 17.44 -1.68 -9.92
CA SER A 169 16.29 -0.83 -9.58
C SER A 169 15.62 -1.36 -8.31
N PHE A 170 15.48 -0.51 -7.31
CA PHE A 170 14.86 -0.83 -6.04
C PHE A 170 13.67 0.09 -5.77
N ARG A 171 12.57 -0.48 -5.32
CA ARG A 171 11.46 0.30 -4.79
C ARG A 171 11.83 0.90 -3.45
N CYS A 172 11.46 2.14 -3.26
CA CYS A 172 11.84 2.90 -2.06
C CYS A 172 10.66 3.73 -1.53
N PHE A 173 10.76 4.17 -0.30
CA PHE A 173 10.00 5.31 0.17
C PHE A 173 10.60 6.57 -0.42
N ALA A 174 9.80 7.55 -0.76
CA ALA A 174 10.26 8.82 -1.27
C ALA A 174 9.50 9.96 -0.58
N THR A 175 10.21 11.01 -0.20
CA THR A 175 9.62 12.27 0.23
C THR A 175 9.59 13.22 -0.96
N VAL A 176 8.44 13.85 -1.16
CA VAL A 176 8.23 14.87 -2.20
C VAL A 176 7.79 16.16 -1.50
N SER A 177 8.49 17.26 -1.77
CA SER A 177 8.13 18.58 -1.19
C SER A 177 8.06 18.62 0.34
N TYR A 178 8.96 17.92 1.03
CA TYR A 178 9.07 17.88 2.50
C TYR A 178 7.82 17.46 3.30
N THR A 179 6.64 17.56 2.74
CA THR A 179 5.36 17.25 3.41
C THR A 179 4.64 16.02 2.88
N HIS A 180 5.21 15.34 1.86
CA HIS A 180 4.62 14.16 1.28
C HIS A 180 5.55 12.96 1.40
N LEU A 181 5.03 11.84 1.87
CA LEU A 181 5.72 10.56 1.93
C LEU A 181 5.01 9.54 1.04
N THR A 182 5.68 9.10 -0.01
CA THR A 182 5.17 8.07 -0.92
C THR A 182 5.73 6.71 -0.56
N LEU A 183 4.85 5.72 -0.47
CA LEU A 183 5.21 4.34 -0.14
C LEU A 183 5.76 3.59 -1.36
N PRO A 184 6.67 2.62 -1.14
CA PRO A 184 7.14 1.72 -2.18
C PRO A 184 6.04 0.74 -2.56
N THR A 185 5.75 0.70 -3.83
CA THR A 185 4.69 -0.12 -4.40
C THR A 185 5.15 -1.53 -4.75
N LYS A 186 4.23 -2.35 -5.23
CA LYS A 186 4.57 -3.68 -5.67
C LYS A 186 4.69 -3.80 -7.19
N ALA A 187 4.05 -2.91 -7.95
CA ALA A 187 3.87 -3.11 -9.40
C ALA A 187 5.06 -3.66 -10.17
#